data_ab0a5c14ecd633b0c2d092432aa0dd2e
#
_entry.id   ab0a5c14ecd633b0c2d092432aa0dd2e
#
_cell.length_a   1.000
_cell.length_b   1.000
_cell.length_c   1.000
_cell.angle_alpha   90.00
_cell.angle_beta   90.00
_cell.angle_gamma   90.00
#
_symmetry.space_group_name_H-M   'P 1'
#
loop_
_entity.id
_entity.type
_entity.pdbx_description
1 polymer ?
#
loop_
_entity_poly.entity_id
_entity_poly.type
_entity_poly.pdbx_seq_one_letter_code
_entity_poly.pdbx_strand_id
1 'polypeptide(L)'
;MKRIFPVCGLALWSALNSQAVLANVPAMLPDHASPWLESPVPNTPPVYSGDVLSLNFQDIEVRTVLQVLADFTRLNLVVSDTVQGNVTLSLQDVPWDQALDVVLKSKGLDKRVQGNVLLIAPKDEIASYAHQDLAERNPLADLAPLRRELVQVNHARAADIAALFQSVISGQTGEPGRGSITVDERTNHIIAFQSPERLDELRRIVAQLDVPVRQVMIEARIVEAGVDFEKSLGVRWGGALRQASQWTASGIAKPVVQGAGEVSAPFVDMGIAGHTSGLGIAFITNNVLLDLELSAMEKTGNGEIISQPKVVTADKETARILKGTEIPYQESTSSGATSVSFKEASLSLEVTPQITADNSVIMQVVVTKDEPDYLNMVNNVPPIKKNEVQAKVLVKDGETIVIGGVFSNTQSNVVDKVPFLGDLPYVGRLFRRDLVLEKKSELLVFLTPRIMNNQAIAASH
;
A
#
# COMPACT_ATOMS: atom_id res chain seq x y z
N MET A 1 -20.55 -55.11 -18.53
CA MET A 1 -19.68 -54.81 -19.70
C MET A 1 -18.44 -54.17 -19.14
N LYS A 2 -17.39 -54.97 -18.87
CA LYS A 2 -16.13 -55.19 -19.65
C LYS A 2 -15.55 -53.85 -20.09
N ARG A 3 -14.34 -53.40 -19.69
CA ARG A 3 -12.98 -54.01 -19.61
C ARG A 3 -12.08 -53.03 -18.85
N ILE A 4 -11.29 -53.44 -17.88
CA ILE A 4 -9.96 -54.09 -17.91
C ILE A 4 -8.80 -53.08 -18.07
N PHE A 5 -7.96 -53.08 -16.99
CA PHE A 5 -6.56 -52.58 -16.87
C PHE A 5 -5.60 -53.24 -17.89
N PRO A 6 -4.40 -52.74 -18.11
CA PRO A 6 -3.21 -53.13 -17.35
C PRO A 6 -2.23 -51.95 -17.09
N VAL A 7 -1.53 -51.85 -16.02
CA VAL A 7 -0.33 -52.45 -15.40
C VAL A 7 0.90 -52.64 -16.30
N CYS A 8 2.01 -52.16 -15.75
CA CYS A 8 3.45 -52.40 -16.04
C CYS A 8 4.16 -51.48 -17.02
N GLY A 9 5.25 -50.87 -16.60
CA GLY A 9 6.57 -51.32 -16.74
C GLY A 9 7.64 -50.39 -16.18
N LEU A 10 8.45 -50.93 -15.33
CA LEU A 10 9.77 -50.52 -14.86
C LEU A 10 10.80 -50.37 -16.01
N ALA A 11 11.76 -49.47 -15.83
CA ALA A 11 13.21 -49.64 -16.00
C ALA A 11 13.86 -48.25 -16.09
N LEU A 12 14.63 -47.78 -15.15
CA LEU A 12 16.04 -47.98 -14.81
C LEU A 12 17.05 -47.66 -15.94
N TRP A 13 17.92 -46.69 -15.58
CA TRP A 13 19.30 -46.51 -15.95
C TRP A 13 19.62 -45.75 -17.25
N SER A 14 20.29 -44.63 -17.20
CA SER A 14 21.79 -44.56 -17.21
C SER A 14 22.26 -43.11 -17.12
N ALA A 15 23.34 -42.98 -16.40
CA ALA A 15 24.13 -41.76 -16.20
C ALA A 15 24.98 -41.42 -17.40
N LEU A 16 25.58 -40.22 -17.33
CA LEU A 16 26.73 -39.67 -18.09
C LEU A 16 26.43 -39.11 -19.50
N ASN A 17 26.47 -37.80 -19.65
CA ASN A 17 27.67 -37.14 -20.15
C ASN A 17 27.59 -35.61 -20.02
N SER A 18 28.59 -35.08 -19.38
CA SER A 18 28.95 -33.66 -19.37
C SER A 18 29.45 -33.24 -20.76
N GLN A 19 28.86 -32.19 -21.33
CA GLN A 19 29.61 -31.28 -22.18
C GLN A 19 29.05 -29.86 -22.02
N ALA A 20 29.89 -29.01 -21.45
CA ALA A 20 29.72 -27.58 -21.37
C ALA A 20 29.73 -27.00 -22.79
N VAL A 21 28.60 -26.45 -23.21
CA VAL A 21 28.55 -25.51 -24.33
C VAL A 21 28.45 -24.12 -23.74
N LEU A 22 29.57 -23.42 -23.71
CA LEU A 22 29.66 -21.99 -23.51
C LEU A 22 28.96 -21.30 -24.68
N ALA A 23 27.69 -20.97 -24.54
CA ALA A 23 27.01 -20.03 -25.41
C ALA A 23 27.26 -18.62 -24.90
N ASN A 24 28.04 -17.90 -25.64
CA ASN A 24 28.37 -16.50 -25.55
C ASN A 24 27.05 -15.67 -25.68
N VAL A 25 26.51 -15.20 -24.58
CA VAL A 25 25.39 -14.23 -24.55
C VAL A 25 26.02 -12.86 -24.44
N PRO A 26 25.85 -11.96 -25.42
CA PRO A 26 26.25 -10.57 -25.23
C PRO A 26 25.39 -9.94 -24.17
N ALA A 27 26.00 -9.48 -23.10
CA ALA A 27 25.40 -8.67 -22.06
C ALA A 27 24.97 -7.32 -22.67
N MET A 28 23.71 -7.21 -23.09
CA MET A 28 23.04 -5.93 -23.24
C MET A 28 22.51 -5.55 -21.86
N LEU A 29 23.28 -4.76 -21.14
CA LEU A 29 22.80 -3.96 -20.04
C LEU A 29 21.98 -2.80 -20.64
N PRO A 30 20.72 -2.60 -20.28
CA PRO A 30 20.05 -1.35 -20.56
C PRO A 30 20.63 -0.30 -19.62
N ASP A 31 21.25 0.68 -20.23
CA ASP A 31 21.74 1.92 -19.62
C ASP A 31 20.52 2.75 -19.16
N HIS A 32 20.01 2.45 -17.98
CA HIS A 32 19.07 3.33 -17.27
C HIS A 32 19.88 4.36 -16.49
N ALA A 33 20.37 5.35 -17.21
CA ALA A 33 20.81 6.60 -16.61
C ALA A 33 19.65 7.24 -15.84
N SER A 34 19.80 7.31 -14.53
CA SER A 34 18.91 8.05 -13.63
C SER A 34 18.79 9.49 -14.06
N PRO A 35 17.58 10.08 -14.19
CA PRO A 35 17.40 11.46 -14.69
C PRO A 35 17.72 12.55 -13.67
N TRP A 36 18.39 12.24 -12.56
CA TRP A 36 18.66 13.17 -11.46
C TRP A 36 20.15 13.47 -11.21
N LEU A 37 21.03 13.02 -12.09
CA LEU A 37 22.39 13.52 -12.09
C LEU A 37 22.35 14.84 -12.87
N GLU A 38 22.55 15.94 -12.15
CA GLU A 38 22.86 17.25 -12.71
C GLU A 38 23.77 17.07 -13.92
N SER A 39 23.28 17.47 -15.09
CA SER A 39 24.13 17.55 -16.28
C SER A 39 25.31 18.42 -15.90
N PRO A 40 26.56 17.94 -16.01
CA PRO A 40 27.69 18.83 -15.83
C PRO A 40 27.51 19.97 -16.84
N VAL A 41 27.40 21.18 -16.34
CA VAL A 41 27.44 22.38 -17.15
C VAL A 41 28.59 22.18 -18.12
N PRO A 42 28.39 22.22 -19.45
CA PRO A 42 29.50 22.01 -20.38
C PRO A 42 30.50 23.12 -20.10
N ASN A 43 31.63 22.73 -19.56
CA ASN A 43 32.77 23.58 -19.34
C ASN A 43 33.39 23.83 -20.73
N THR A 44 32.65 24.55 -21.60
CA THR A 44 33.17 24.99 -22.87
C THR A 44 34.30 25.98 -22.53
N PRO A 45 35.53 25.65 -22.90
CA PRO A 45 36.62 26.59 -22.68
C PRO A 45 36.25 27.94 -23.35
N PRO A 46 36.51 29.08 -22.67
CA PRO A 46 36.20 30.38 -23.25
C PRO A 46 36.88 30.48 -24.61
N VAL A 47 36.08 30.77 -25.64
CA VAL A 47 36.60 30.97 -26.99
C VAL A 47 37.20 32.35 -27.02
N TYR A 48 38.52 32.43 -27.00
CA TYR A 48 39.25 33.71 -27.14
C TYR A 48 39.36 34.05 -28.62
N SER A 49 38.94 35.27 -29.00
CA SER A 49 38.86 35.73 -30.38
C SER A 49 39.61 37.05 -30.63
N GLY A 50 40.38 37.49 -29.65
CA GLY A 50 41.13 38.75 -29.75
C GLY A 50 42.37 38.67 -30.63
N ASP A 51 42.86 39.83 -31.10
CA ASP A 51 44.12 39.88 -31.83
C ASP A 51 45.29 39.39 -31.00
N VAL A 52 46.24 38.65 -31.61
CA VAL A 52 47.37 38.05 -30.92
C VAL A 52 48.42 39.12 -30.57
N LEU A 53 48.96 39.02 -29.39
CA LEU A 53 50.02 39.91 -28.90
C LEU A 53 51.11 39.09 -28.17
N SER A 54 52.33 39.66 -28.17
CA SER A 54 53.48 39.15 -27.45
C SER A 54 53.99 40.18 -26.46
N LEU A 55 53.96 39.82 -25.16
CA LEU A 55 54.34 40.67 -24.06
C LEU A 55 55.40 40.00 -23.20
N ASN A 56 56.42 40.75 -22.84
CA ASN A 56 57.44 40.30 -21.90
C ASN A 56 57.69 41.40 -20.84
N PHE A 57 57.13 41.20 -19.66
CA PHE A 57 57.22 42.15 -18.54
C PHE A 57 57.89 41.45 -17.34
N GLN A 58 58.86 42.15 -16.75
CA GLN A 58 59.47 41.72 -15.52
C GLN A 58 59.32 42.78 -14.41
N ASP A 59 58.65 42.36 -13.34
CA ASP A 59 58.43 43.19 -12.15
C ASP A 59 57.79 44.57 -12.45
N ILE A 60 56.78 44.59 -13.30
CA ILE A 60 56.06 45.80 -13.70
C ILE A 60 54.74 45.92 -12.93
N GLU A 61 54.36 47.14 -12.59
CA GLU A 61 53.09 47.45 -11.92
C GLU A 61 51.89 47.01 -12.76
N VAL A 62 50.91 46.30 -12.14
CA VAL A 62 49.70 45.73 -12.81
C VAL A 62 48.96 46.82 -13.58
N ARG A 63 48.84 48.05 -13.05
CA ARG A 63 48.18 49.16 -13.74
C ARG A 63 48.81 49.48 -15.10
N THR A 64 50.15 49.48 -15.18
CA THR A 64 50.90 49.70 -16.39
C THR A 64 50.61 48.61 -17.42
N VAL A 65 50.57 47.35 -17.00
CA VAL A 65 50.25 46.23 -17.90
C VAL A 65 48.81 46.33 -18.42
N LEU A 66 47.86 46.67 -17.55
CA LEU A 66 46.46 46.86 -17.93
C LEU A 66 46.28 48.04 -18.89
N GLN A 67 47.05 49.12 -18.70
CA GLN A 67 47.02 50.27 -19.61
C GLN A 67 47.55 49.93 -21.00
N VAL A 68 48.65 49.19 -21.11
CA VAL A 68 49.17 48.71 -22.40
C VAL A 68 48.18 47.82 -23.12
N LEU A 69 47.46 46.92 -22.37
CA LEU A 69 46.42 46.09 -22.95
C LEU A 69 45.18 46.88 -23.39
N ALA A 70 44.82 47.97 -22.67
CA ALA A 70 43.73 48.84 -23.05
C ALA A 70 44.06 49.68 -24.28
N ASP A 71 45.28 50.20 -24.38
CA ASP A 71 45.77 50.95 -25.54
C ASP A 71 45.79 50.08 -26.80
N PHE A 72 46.16 48.80 -26.67
CA PHE A 72 46.13 47.85 -27.77
C PHE A 72 44.70 47.54 -28.26
N THR A 73 43.76 47.45 -27.35
CA THR A 73 42.34 47.11 -27.66
C THR A 73 41.48 48.33 -27.97
N ARG A 74 41.98 49.54 -27.81
CA ARG A 74 41.26 50.84 -27.93
C ARG A 74 40.02 50.92 -26.98
N LEU A 75 40.04 50.20 -25.89
CA LEU A 75 39.04 50.32 -24.84
C LEU A 75 39.42 51.35 -23.81
N ASN A 76 38.44 52.09 -23.31
CA ASN A 76 38.68 53.05 -22.22
C ASN A 76 38.82 52.26 -20.92
N LEU A 77 39.96 52.39 -20.24
CA LEU A 77 40.26 51.65 -19.01
C LEU A 77 39.97 52.51 -17.78
N VAL A 78 39.23 51.92 -16.83
CA VAL A 78 39.05 52.46 -15.47
C VAL A 78 39.53 51.37 -14.49
N VAL A 79 40.55 51.71 -13.71
CA VAL A 79 41.10 50.77 -12.69
C VAL A 79 40.82 51.35 -11.30
N SER A 80 40.25 50.52 -10.43
CA SER A 80 40.02 50.91 -9.04
C SER A 80 41.35 51.24 -8.32
N ASP A 81 41.29 52.17 -7.36
CA ASP A 81 42.48 52.61 -6.60
C ASP A 81 43.00 51.46 -5.68
N THR A 82 42.20 50.49 -5.42
CA THR A 82 42.54 49.27 -4.61
C THR A 82 43.43 48.29 -5.38
N VAL A 83 43.61 48.43 -6.70
CA VAL A 83 44.45 47.56 -7.54
C VAL A 83 45.92 47.93 -7.37
N GLN A 84 46.69 47.07 -6.69
CA GLN A 84 48.13 47.28 -6.41
C GLN A 84 48.91 45.97 -6.65
N GLY A 85 50.24 46.12 -6.85
CA GLY A 85 51.18 44.98 -6.95
C GLY A 85 51.86 44.88 -8.32
N ASN A 86 52.92 44.09 -8.38
CA ASN A 86 53.73 43.87 -9.57
C ASN A 86 53.44 42.51 -10.20
N VAL A 87 53.55 42.44 -11.53
CA VAL A 87 53.39 41.23 -12.33
C VAL A 87 54.61 40.96 -13.17
N THR A 88 55.06 39.71 -13.18
CA THR A 88 56.04 39.22 -14.13
C THR A 88 55.31 38.30 -15.10
N LEU A 89 55.34 38.65 -16.38
CA LEU A 89 54.53 37.99 -17.41
C LEU A 89 55.36 37.87 -18.68
N SER A 90 55.43 36.65 -19.26
CA SER A 90 56.02 36.41 -20.58
C SER A 90 55.04 35.63 -21.41
N LEU A 91 54.38 36.27 -22.36
CA LEU A 91 53.39 35.72 -23.29
C LEU A 91 53.89 35.89 -24.72
N GLN A 92 53.76 34.83 -25.55
CA GLN A 92 54.09 34.84 -26.94
C GLN A 92 52.90 34.36 -27.74
N ASP A 93 52.46 35.16 -28.72
CA ASP A 93 51.36 34.84 -29.64
C ASP A 93 50.05 34.42 -28.95
N VAL A 94 49.68 35.18 -27.89
CA VAL A 94 48.46 34.93 -27.10
C VAL A 94 47.40 35.99 -27.44
N PRO A 95 46.13 35.62 -27.63
CA PRO A 95 45.04 36.59 -27.78
C PRO A 95 44.98 37.53 -26.58
N TRP A 96 44.68 38.82 -26.83
CA TRP A 96 44.69 39.85 -25.78
C TRP A 96 43.66 39.59 -24.68
N ASP A 97 42.52 39.01 -25.04
CA ASP A 97 41.44 38.61 -24.09
C ASP A 97 41.89 37.52 -23.13
N GLN A 98 42.68 36.55 -23.62
CA GLN A 98 43.32 35.53 -22.81
C GLN A 98 44.42 36.11 -21.91
N ALA A 99 45.25 37.02 -22.46
CA ALA A 99 46.31 37.68 -21.71
C ALA A 99 45.72 38.51 -20.54
N LEU A 100 44.65 39.26 -20.81
CA LEU A 100 43.90 39.99 -19.79
C LEU A 100 43.36 39.07 -18.71
N ASP A 101 42.69 37.97 -19.06
CA ASP A 101 42.12 37.00 -18.12
C ASP A 101 43.20 36.38 -17.22
N VAL A 102 44.39 36.08 -17.74
CA VAL A 102 45.52 35.58 -16.95
C VAL A 102 46.01 36.61 -15.95
N VAL A 103 46.15 37.87 -16.36
CA VAL A 103 46.56 38.95 -15.44
C VAL A 103 45.52 39.16 -14.34
N LEU A 104 44.24 39.21 -14.68
CA LEU A 104 43.16 39.41 -13.72
C LEU A 104 43.10 38.22 -12.70
N LYS A 105 43.16 36.98 -13.18
CA LYS A 105 43.14 35.79 -12.31
C LYS A 105 44.36 35.74 -11.40
N SER A 106 45.54 36.13 -11.87
CA SER A 106 46.76 36.07 -11.06
C SER A 106 46.74 37.03 -9.87
N LYS A 107 45.96 38.12 -9.96
CA LYS A 107 45.84 39.17 -8.93
C LYS A 107 44.48 39.19 -8.22
N GLY A 108 43.58 38.23 -8.49
CA GLY A 108 42.26 38.17 -7.87
C GLY A 108 41.33 39.33 -8.31
N LEU A 109 41.60 39.90 -9.48
CA LEU A 109 40.82 40.96 -10.09
C LEU A 109 39.71 40.38 -10.98
N ASP A 110 38.68 41.16 -11.24
CA ASP A 110 37.65 40.83 -12.22
C ASP A 110 37.40 42.05 -13.14
N LYS A 111 36.72 41.80 -14.25
CA LYS A 111 36.41 42.81 -15.26
C LYS A 111 34.91 42.99 -15.44
N ARG A 112 34.48 44.22 -15.63
CA ARG A 112 33.13 44.59 -16.07
C ARG A 112 33.18 45.48 -17.28
N VAL A 113 32.56 45.05 -18.36
CA VAL A 113 32.49 45.85 -19.60
C VAL A 113 31.16 46.59 -19.67
N GLN A 114 31.21 47.89 -19.77
CA GLN A 114 30.04 48.75 -19.96
C GLN A 114 30.21 49.61 -21.22
N GLY A 115 29.59 49.20 -22.34
CA GLY A 115 29.79 49.82 -23.62
C GLY A 115 31.27 49.75 -24.08
N ASN A 116 31.97 50.89 -24.16
CA ASN A 116 33.38 50.98 -24.54
C ASN A 116 34.32 51.21 -23.34
N VAL A 117 33.83 50.95 -22.09
CA VAL A 117 34.63 51.14 -20.87
C VAL A 117 34.84 49.81 -20.20
N LEU A 118 36.10 49.51 -19.92
CA LEU A 118 36.53 48.32 -19.17
C LEU A 118 36.87 48.75 -17.75
N LEU A 119 36.02 48.38 -16.79
CA LEU A 119 36.25 48.58 -15.38
C LEU A 119 36.95 47.34 -14.80
N ILE A 120 38.07 47.55 -14.10
CA ILE A 120 38.83 46.50 -13.42
C ILE A 120 38.93 46.81 -11.93
N ALA A 121 38.47 45.87 -11.09
CA ALA A 121 38.54 45.97 -9.65
C ALA A 121 38.70 44.57 -9.02
N PRO A 122 39.03 44.49 -7.71
CA PRO A 122 38.98 43.24 -6.97
C PRO A 122 37.61 42.57 -7.08
N LYS A 123 37.59 41.22 -7.08
CA LYS A 123 36.35 40.46 -7.21
C LYS A 123 35.28 40.84 -6.20
N ASP A 124 35.69 41.14 -4.96
CA ASP A 124 34.78 41.51 -3.88
C ASP A 124 34.12 42.87 -4.15
N GLU A 125 34.85 43.79 -4.78
CA GLU A 125 34.34 45.13 -5.13
C GLU A 125 33.35 45.07 -6.32
N ILE A 126 33.65 44.26 -7.34
CA ILE A 126 32.72 44.04 -8.47
C ILE A 126 31.46 43.30 -8.02
N ALA A 127 31.59 42.32 -7.08
CA ALA A 127 30.44 41.63 -6.48
C ALA A 127 29.57 42.63 -5.68
N SER A 128 30.17 43.56 -4.95
CA SER A 128 29.42 44.57 -4.21
C SER A 128 28.67 45.55 -5.15
N TYR A 129 29.27 45.95 -6.25
CA TYR A 129 28.60 46.76 -7.28
C TYR A 129 27.45 45.99 -7.94
N ALA A 130 27.62 44.67 -8.18
CA ALA A 130 26.53 43.84 -8.70
C ALA A 130 25.37 43.71 -7.70
N HIS A 131 25.68 43.57 -6.40
CA HIS A 131 24.67 43.59 -5.36
C HIS A 131 23.98 44.95 -5.21
N GLN A 132 24.70 46.06 -5.32
CA GLN A 132 24.12 47.38 -5.32
C GLN A 132 23.19 47.62 -6.53
N ASP A 133 23.60 47.22 -7.73
CA ASP A 133 22.76 47.32 -8.93
C ASP A 133 21.48 46.50 -8.83
N LEU A 134 21.55 45.28 -8.20
CA LEU A 134 20.39 44.45 -7.90
C LEU A 134 19.51 45.09 -6.81
N ALA A 135 20.12 45.67 -5.79
CA ALA A 135 19.41 46.41 -4.74
C ALA A 135 18.75 47.67 -5.25
N GLU A 136 19.33 48.38 -6.22
CA GLU A 136 18.74 49.57 -6.86
C GLU A 136 17.61 49.22 -7.87
N ARG A 137 17.62 48.03 -8.43
CA ARG A 137 16.52 47.50 -9.29
C ARG A 137 15.31 47.05 -8.48
N ASN A 138 15.50 46.53 -7.27
CA ASN A 138 14.42 46.09 -6.40
C ASN A 138 13.47 47.22 -5.94
N PRO A 139 13.91 48.44 -5.61
CA PRO A 139 12.98 49.52 -5.26
C PRO A 139 12.09 49.97 -6.40
N LEU A 140 12.51 49.81 -7.67
CA LEU A 140 11.66 50.11 -8.82
C LEU A 140 10.53 49.07 -8.99
N ALA A 141 10.75 47.80 -8.65
CA ALA A 141 9.72 46.78 -8.58
C ALA A 141 8.78 46.99 -7.39
N ASP A 142 9.30 47.49 -6.26
CA ASP A 142 8.51 47.88 -5.09
C ASP A 142 7.69 49.17 -5.29
N LEU A 143 8.00 49.99 -6.28
CA LEU A 143 7.22 51.19 -6.66
C LEU A 143 6.08 50.85 -7.63
N ALA A 144 5.98 49.63 -8.14
CA ALA A 144 4.89 49.23 -9.03
C ALA A 144 3.54 49.38 -8.31
N PRO A 145 2.53 50.01 -8.96
CA PRO A 145 1.22 50.22 -8.35
C PRO A 145 0.56 48.85 -8.07
N LEU A 146 0.14 48.62 -6.83
CA LEU A 146 -0.60 47.45 -6.46
C LEU A 146 -1.99 47.48 -7.10
N ARG A 147 -2.41 46.38 -7.69
CA ARG A 147 -3.73 46.22 -8.28
C ARG A 147 -4.51 45.14 -7.49
N ARG A 148 -5.80 45.38 -7.42
CA ARG A 148 -6.73 44.36 -6.86
C ARG A 148 -7.27 43.55 -7.99
N GLU A 149 -7.22 42.22 -7.80
CA GLU A 149 -7.80 41.27 -8.73
C GLU A 149 -8.58 40.19 -7.96
N LEU A 150 -9.67 39.77 -8.58
CA LEU A 150 -10.51 38.69 -8.10
C LEU A 150 -10.30 37.51 -9.03
N VAL A 151 -9.78 36.38 -8.50
CA VAL A 151 -9.56 35.16 -9.26
C VAL A 151 -10.48 34.09 -8.75
N GLN A 152 -11.35 33.56 -9.60
CA GLN A 152 -12.25 32.46 -9.28
C GLN A 152 -11.50 31.13 -9.42
N VAL A 153 -11.70 30.23 -8.45
CA VAL A 153 -11.19 28.86 -8.47
C VAL A 153 -12.40 27.91 -8.54
N ASN A 154 -12.39 26.99 -9.52
CA ASN A 154 -13.54 26.13 -9.80
C ASN A 154 -13.46 24.74 -9.17
N HIS A 155 -12.30 24.11 -9.20
CA HIS A 155 -12.10 22.71 -8.81
C HIS A 155 -11.27 22.56 -7.52
N ALA A 156 -10.25 23.40 -7.34
CA ALA A 156 -9.41 23.40 -6.16
C ALA A 156 -9.99 24.28 -5.05
N ARG A 157 -9.43 24.19 -3.84
CA ARG A 157 -9.74 25.11 -2.75
C ARG A 157 -8.90 26.37 -2.90
N ALA A 158 -9.56 27.53 -2.94
CA ALA A 158 -8.88 28.82 -3.05
C ALA A 158 -7.88 29.05 -1.88
N ALA A 159 -8.18 28.54 -0.68
CA ALA A 159 -7.30 28.64 0.48
C ALA A 159 -5.96 27.91 0.28
N ASP A 160 -5.99 26.71 -0.31
CA ASP A 160 -4.78 25.91 -0.54
C ASP A 160 -3.87 26.56 -1.58
N ILE A 161 -4.47 27.08 -2.67
CA ILE A 161 -3.72 27.81 -3.72
C ILE A 161 -3.13 29.10 -3.15
N ALA A 162 -3.89 29.84 -2.34
CA ALA A 162 -3.39 31.06 -1.71
C ALA A 162 -2.23 30.79 -0.74
N ALA A 163 -2.29 29.72 0.04
CA ALA A 163 -1.21 29.32 0.94
C ALA A 163 0.07 28.92 0.17
N LEU A 164 -0.08 28.13 -0.91
CA LEU A 164 1.02 27.79 -1.79
C LEU A 164 1.67 29.03 -2.42
N PHE A 165 0.87 29.93 -2.95
CA PHE A 165 1.36 31.16 -3.54
C PHE A 165 2.11 32.03 -2.52
N GLN A 166 1.59 32.16 -1.29
CA GLN A 166 2.28 32.86 -0.20
C GLN A 166 3.62 32.22 0.15
N SER A 167 3.69 30.89 0.19
CA SER A 167 4.93 30.17 0.50
C SER A 167 6.00 30.36 -0.57
N VAL A 168 5.61 30.39 -1.85
CA VAL A 168 6.52 30.66 -2.97
C VAL A 168 7.08 32.09 -2.91
N ILE A 169 6.24 33.08 -2.62
CA ILE A 169 6.67 34.47 -2.49
C ILE A 169 7.62 34.68 -1.31
N SER A 170 7.29 34.12 -0.15
CA SER A 170 8.11 34.23 1.06
C SER A 170 9.47 33.55 0.89
N GLY A 171 9.55 32.47 0.12
CA GLY A 171 10.78 31.74 -0.17
C GLY A 171 11.73 32.48 -1.12
N GLN A 172 11.21 33.34 -2.01
CA GLN A 172 12.04 34.08 -2.98
C GLN A 172 12.64 35.37 -2.44
N THR A 173 12.02 36.05 -1.49
CA THR A 173 12.43 37.37 -1.04
C THR A 173 12.88 37.47 0.39
N GLY A 174 12.67 36.43 1.23
CA GLY A 174 13.02 36.46 2.64
C GLY A 174 12.30 37.52 3.49
N GLU A 175 11.51 38.40 2.85
CA GLU A 175 10.67 39.42 3.49
C GLU A 175 9.19 39.20 3.12
N PRO A 176 8.24 39.54 3.99
CA PRO A 176 6.82 39.54 3.63
C PRO A 176 6.61 40.54 2.50
N GLY A 177 6.39 40.00 1.30
CA GLY A 177 6.21 40.80 0.10
C GLY A 177 5.09 41.84 0.25
N ARG A 178 5.26 42.99 -0.37
CA ARG A 178 4.27 44.07 -0.42
C ARG A 178 2.99 43.58 -1.09
N GLY A 179 1.85 43.73 -0.41
CA GLY A 179 0.52 43.30 -0.87
C GLY A 179 -0.16 42.32 0.07
N SER A 180 -1.42 42.01 -0.20
CA SER A 180 -2.20 41.07 0.59
C SER A 180 -2.96 40.10 -0.30
N ILE A 181 -3.16 38.88 0.22
CA ILE A 181 -4.04 37.86 -0.38
C ILE A 181 -5.06 37.47 0.66
N THR A 182 -6.31 37.53 0.29
CA THR A 182 -7.43 37.15 1.13
C THR A 182 -8.28 36.16 0.32
N VAL A 183 -8.84 35.17 0.99
CA VAL A 183 -9.69 34.14 0.38
C VAL A 183 -11.11 34.30 0.90
N ASP A 184 -12.06 34.31 0.00
CA ASP A 184 -13.49 34.14 0.33
C ASP A 184 -13.84 32.66 0.15
N GLU A 185 -13.87 31.92 1.26
CA GLU A 185 -14.18 30.48 1.28
C GLU A 185 -15.60 30.19 0.79
N ARG A 186 -16.54 31.11 0.99
CA ARG A 186 -17.93 30.93 0.61
C ARG A 186 -18.12 30.90 -0.92
N THR A 187 -17.38 31.72 -1.64
CA THR A 187 -17.47 31.85 -3.11
C THR A 187 -16.28 31.21 -3.83
N ASN A 188 -15.31 30.65 -3.07
CA ASN A 188 -14.07 30.06 -3.57
C ASN A 188 -13.28 31.02 -4.47
N HIS A 189 -13.17 32.29 -4.04
CA HIS A 189 -12.44 33.33 -4.76
C HIS A 189 -11.19 33.75 -4.00
N ILE A 190 -10.12 34.02 -4.76
CA ILE A 190 -8.89 34.64 -4.25
C ILE A 190 -8.97 36.11 -4.56
N ILE A 191 -8.89 36.96 -3.54
CA ILE A 191 -8.78 38.41 -3.65
C ILE A 191 -7.33 38.76 -3.44
N ALA A 192 -6.62 39.05 -4.54
CA ALA A 192 -5.21 39.39 -4.51
C ALA A 192 -5.03 40.91 -4.71
N PHE A 193 -4.24 41.53 -3.83
CA PHE A 193 -3.81 42.93 -3.96
C PHE A 193 -2.29 42.92 -4.07
N GLN A 194 -1.79 42.86 -5.31
CA GLN A 194 -0.40 42.59 -5.64
C GLN A 194 0.09 43.41 -6.86
N SER A 195 1.40 43.31 -7.15
CA SER A 195 1.95 43.87 -8.39
C SER A 195 1.44 43.14 -9.63
N PRO A 196 1.38 43.75 -10.82
CA PRO A 196 0.91 43.09 -12.04
C PRO A 196 1.65 41.79 -12.37
N GLU A 197 2.95 41.75 -12.15
CA GLU A 197 3.79 40.58 -12.42
C GLU A 197 3.39 39.39 -11.52
N ARG A 198 3.15 39.64 -10.22
CA ARG A 198 2.70 38.63 -9.27
C ARG A 198 1.26 38.18 -9.53
N LEU A 199 0.40 39.05 -10.04
CA LEU A 199 -0.95 38.66 -10.46
C LEU A 199 -0.93 37.75 -11.68
N ASP A 200 -0.05 37.97 -12.62
CA ASP A 200 0.13 37.10 -13.79
C ASP A 200 0.70 35.74 -13.38
N GLU A 201 1.59 35.70 -12.40
CA GLU A 201 2.08 34.44 -11.79
C GLU A 201 0.96 33.70 -11.07
N LEU A 202 0.15 34.37 -10.26
CA LEU A 202 -1.02 33.82 -9.61
C LEU A 202 -1.97 33.16 -10.63
N ARG A 203 -2.28 33.85 -11.72
CA ARG A 203 -3.14 33.32 -12.80
C ARG A 203 -2.56 32.04 -13.42
N ARG A 204 -1.24 32.00 -13.65
CA ARG A 204 -0.56 30.81 -14.19
C ARG A 204 -0.65 29.64 -13.21
N ILE A 205 -0.42 29.89 -11.92
CA ILE A 205 -0.52 28.87 -10.87
C ILE A 205 -1.95 28.35 -10.77
N VAL A 206 -2.95 29.26 -10.75
CA VAL A 206 -4.36 28.87 -10.73
C VAL A 206 -4.70 28.03 -11.96
N ALA A 207 -4.32 28.45 -13.17
CA ALA A 207 -4.60 27.71 -14.40
C ALA A 207 -3.96 26.31 -14.44
N GLN A 208 -2.85 26.10 -13.75
CA GLN A 208 -2.18 24.80 -13.66
C GLN A 208 -2.74 23.89 -12.56
N LEU A 209 -3.20 24.45 -11.44
CA LEU A 209 -3.66 23.68 -10.29
C LEU A 209 -5.18 23.51 -10.25
N ASP A 210 -5.95 24.39 -10.87
CA ASP A 210 -7.42 24.33 -10.90
C ASP A 210 -7.92 23.32 -11.96
N VAL A 211 -7.56 22.05 -11.76
CA VAL A 211 -7.97 20.93 -12.61
C VAL A 211 -8.94 20.01 -11.87
N PRO A 212 -9.93 19.44 -12.58
CA PRO A 212 -10.86 18.51 -11.94
C PRO A 212 -10.14 17.24 -11.45
N VAL A 213 -10.32 16.91 -10.17
CA VAL A 213 -9.78 15.68 -9.60
C VAL A 213 -10.51 14.46 -10.16
N ARG A 214 -9.74 13.46 -10.59
CA ARG A 214 -10.27 12.18 -11.04
C ARG A 214 -10.82 11.40 -9.85
N GLN A 215 -11.90 10.65 -10.10
CA GLN A 215 -12.51 9.78 -9.10
C GLN A 215 -12.17 8.33 -9.41
N VAL A 216 -12.12 7.53 -8.36
CA VAL A 216 -11.90 6.08 -8.45
C VAL A 216 -13.05 5.37 -7.73
N MET A 217 -13.68 4.44 -8.41
CA MET A 217 -14.58 3.47 -7.79
C MET A 217 -13.75 2.26 -7.38
N ILE A 218 -13.84 1.89 -6.12
CA ILE A 218 -13.15 0.74 -5.56
C ILE A 218 -14.19 -0.30 -5.15
N GLU A 219 -14.06 -1.50 -5.69
CA GLU A 219 -14.87 -2.66 -5.34
C GLU A 219 -13.98 -3.67 -4.63
N ALA A 220 -14.32 -4.02 -3.39
CA ALA A 220 -13.75 -5.17 -2.72
C ALA A 220 -14.73 -6.34 -2.83
N ARG A 221 -14.21 -7.56 -3.00
CA ARG A 221 -14.98 -8.79 -2.95
C ARG A 221 -14.34 -9.71 -1.92
N ILE A 222 -15.12 -10.04 -0.90
CA ILE A 222 -14.73 -10.93 0.17
C ILE A 222 -15.49 -12.22 -0.05
N VAL A 223 -14.77 -13.31 -0.26
CA VAL A 223 -15.32 -14.65 -0.44
C VAL A 223 -14.88 -15.50 0.75
N GLU A 224 -15.86 -16.07 1.44
CA GLU A 224 -15.64 -17.03 2.52
C GLU A 224 -16.33 -18.34 2.13
N ALA A 225 -15.55 -19.41 2.03
CA ALA A 225 -16.03 -20.74 1.75
C ALA A 225 -15.73 -21.66 2.93
N GLY A 226 -16.70 -22.46 3.31
CA GLY A 226 -16.59 -23.44 4.39
C GLY A 226 -17.04 -24.81 3.95
N VAL A 227 -16.31 -25.85 4.36
CA VAL A 227 -16.70 -27.25 4.20
C VAL A 227 -16.57 -27.92 5.54
N ASP A 228 -17.70 -28.40 6.05
CA ASP A 228 -17.76 -29.17 7.27
C ASP A 228 -18.09 -30.61 6.89
N PHE A 229 -17.22 -31.55 7.29
CA PHE A 229 -17.41 -32.99 7.12
C PHE A 229 -17.32 -33.66 8.46
N GLU A 230 -18.35 -34.42 8.81
CA GLU A 230 -18.42 -35.21 10.02
C GLU A 230 -18.86 -36.62 9.67
N LYS A 231 -18.06 -37.60 10.08
CA LYS A 231 -18.36 -39.01 9.94
C LYS A 231 -18.13 -39.72 11.26
N SER A 232 -19.14 -40.41 11.68
CA SER A 232 -19.08 -41.18 12.91
C SER A 232 -19.69 -42.58 12.74
N LEU A 233 -19.04 -43.56 13.34
CA LEU A 233 -19.48 -44.92 13.39
C LEU A 233 -19.38 -45.39 14.82
N GLY A 234 -20.48 -45.86 15.37
CA GLY A 234 -20.54 -46.29 16.77
C GLY A 234 -21.29 -47.64 16.92
N VAL A 235 -21.01 -48.26 18.01
CA VAL A 235 -21.57 -49.58 18.32
C VAL A 235 -22.06 -49.61 19.77
N ARG A 236 -23.19 -50.25 19.95
CA ARG A 236 -23.80 -50.41 21.27
C ARG A 236 -24.13 -51.87 21.47
N TRP A 237 -23.67 -52.44 22.59
CA TRP A 237 -23.93 -53.82 22.99
C TRP A 237 -24.79 -53.86 24.24
N GLY A 238 -25.84 -54.62 24.21
CA GLY A 238 -26.68 -54.90 25.34
C GLY A 238 -26.98 -56.37 25.44
N GLY A 239 -27.41 -56.81 26.60
CA GLY A 239 -27.80 -58.13 26.78
C GLY A 239 -28.63 -58.38 28.06
N ALA A 240 -29.33 -59.50 28.11
CA ALA A 240 -30.07 -59.96 29.27
C ALA A 240 -29.93 -61.43 29.43
N LEU A 241 -29.85 -61.84 30.68
CA LEU A 241 -29.83 -63.27 31.07
C LEU A 241 -31.14 -63.64 31.78
N ARG A 242 -31.69 -64.75 31.44
CA ARG A 242 -32.87 -65.34 32.16
C ARG A 242 -32.43 -66.21 33.31
N GLN A 243 -32.71 -65.74 34.52
CA GLN A 243 -32.48 -66.54 35.74
C GLN A 243 -33.80 -66.88 36.36
N ALA A 244 -34.07 -68.19 36.44
CA ALA A 244 -35.36 -68.77 36.86
C ALA A 244 -36.53 -68.30 35.95
N SER A 245 -37.48 -67.57 36.45
CA SER A 245 -38.60 -67.04 35.69
C SER A 245 -38.47 -65.57 35.32
N GLN A 246 -37.33 -64.91 35.64
CA GLN A 246 -37.11 -63.46 35.40
C GLN A 246 -35.90 -63.21 34.53
N TRP A 247 -35.99 -62.20 33.67
CA TRP A 247 -34.88 -61.69 32.90
C TRP A 247 -34.14 -60.62 33.69
N THR A 248 -32.87 -60.79 33.92
CA THR A 248 -32.00 -59.73 34.40
C THR A 248 -31.33 -59.09 33.15
N ALA A 249 -31.68 -57.85 32.86
CA ALA A 249 -31.18 -57.14 31.69
C ALA A 249 -29.97 -56.27 32.04
N SER A 250 -28.97 -56.39 31.21
CA SER A 250 -27.86 -55.42 31.15
C SER A 250 -27.69 -55.14 29.71
N GLY A 251 -28.16 -53.96 29.23
CA GLY A 251 -28.00 -53.58 27.83
C GLY A 251 -29.07 -52.68 27.23
N ILE A 252 -29.01 -52.45 25.92
CA ILE A 252 -29.79 -51.47 25.16
C ILE A 252 -31.25 -51.89 25.02
N ALA A 253 -31.52 -53.18 24.85
CA ALA A 253 -32.86 -53.67 24.73
C ALA A 253 -33.57 -53.60 26.07
N LYS A 254 -34.75 -52.99 26.09
CA LYS A 254 -35.65 -53.05 27.24
C LYS A 254 -36.34 -54.42 27.21
N PRO A 255 -35.95 -55.40 28.06
CA PRO A 255 -36.70 -56.58 28.12
C PRO A 255 -38.09 -56.26 28.64
N VAL A 256 -39.10 -56.75 27.96
CA VAL A 256 -40.49 -56.78 28.50
C VAL A 256 -40.55 -57.71 29.62
N VAL A 257 -40.16 -57.29 30.82
CA VAL A 257 -40.30 -58.10 32.03
C VAL A 257 -41.58 -57.72 32.73
N GLN A 258 -42.54 -58.55 32.70
CA GLN A 258 -43.81 -58.37 33.39
C GLN A 258 -43.59 -58.27 34.90
N GLY A 259 -43.56 -57.04 35.48
CA GLY A 259 -43.48 -56.81 36.92
C GLY A 259 -42.14 -56.35 37.50
N ALA A 260 -41.09 -56.10 36.72
CA ALA A 260 -39.83 -55.47 37.19
C ALA A 260 -39.59 -54.15 36.52
N GLY A 261 -39.13 -53.18 37.28
CA GLY A 261 -38.78 -51.83 36.72
C GLY A 261 -37.75 -51.95 35.60
N GLU A 262 -37.71 -50.96 34.71
CA GLU A 262 -36.77 -50.87 33.60
C GLU A 262 -35.30 -50.95 34.06
N VAL A 263 -34.70 -52.12 33.85
CA VAL A 263 -33.26 -52.33 34.04
C VAL A 263 -32.66 -52.57 32.68
N SER A 264 -32.24 -51.52 32.07
CA SER A 264 -31.59 -51.53 30.76
C SER A 264 -30.39 -50.65 30.83
N ALA A 265 -29.21 -51.22 31.03
CA ALA A 265 -27.95 -50.54 30.86
C ALA A 265 -27.13 -51.29 29.82
N PRO A 266 -26.66 -50.62 28.77
CA PRO A 266 -25.73 -51.23 27.84
C PRO A 266 -24.43 -51.56 28.57
N PHE A 267 -23.82 -52.70 28.33
CA PHE A 267 -22.51 -53.05 28.88
C PHE A 267 -21.36 -52.44 28.01
N VAL A 268 -21.65 -52.06 26.77
CA VAL A 268 -20.79 -51.23 25.92
C VAL A 268 -21.68 -50.18 25.25
N ASP A 269 -21.55 -48.91 25.64
CA ASP A 269 -22.30 -47.81 25.04
C ASP A 269 -21.35 -46.88 24.30
N MET A 270 -21.11 -47.18 23.05
CA MET A 270 -20.34 -46.35 22.09
C MET A 270 -21.23 -45.92 20.92
N GLY A 271 -22.53 -45.84 21.16
CA GLY A 271 -23.49 -45.34 20.18
C GLY A 271 -23.33 -43.86 19.90
N ILE A 272 -23.82 -43.44 18.75
CA ILE A 272 -23.75 -42.05 18.30
C ILE A 272 -25.08 -41.36 18.61
N ALA A 273 -25.03 -40.26 19.35
CA ALA A 273 -26.21 -39.42 19.56
C ALA A 273 -26.57 -38.72 18.24
N GLY A 274 -27.82 -38.79 17.80
CA GLY A 274 -28.29 -38.16 16.59
C GLY A 274 -27.83 -38.86 15.29
N HIS A 275 -27.56 -40.17 15.34
CA HIS A 275 -27.22 -40.98 14.16
C HIS A 275 -28.30 -40.86 13.05
N THR A 276 -27.85 -40.85 11.80
CA THR A 276 -28.74 -40.82 10.62
C THR A 276 -29.18 -42.22 10.17
N SER A 277 -28.42 -43.25 10.54
CA SER A 277 -28.75 -44.63 10.26
C SER A 277 -28.34 -45.53 11.41
N GLY A 278 -29.15 -46.53 11.69
CA GLY A 278 -28.89 -47.52 12.71
C GLY A 278 -29.35 -48.90 12.26
N LEU A 279 -28.56 -49.90 12.56
CA LEU A 279 -28.93 -51.33 12.34
C LEU A 279 -28.90 -52.00 13.69
N GLY A 280 -30.07 -52.48 14.14
CA GLY A 280 -30.20 -53.29 15.36
C GLY A 280 -30.31 -54.79 15.02
N ILE A 281 -29.55 -55.60 15.69
CA ILE A 281 -29.60 -57.06 15.59
C ILE A 281 -29.82 -57.61 16.98
N ALA A 282 -30.92 -58.31 17.18
CA ALA A 282 -31.19 -58.98 18.44
C ALA A 282 -31.11 -60.53 18.26
N PHE A 283 -30.38 -61.21 19.17
CA PHE A 283 -30.28 -62.66 19.22
C PHE A 283 -30.90 -63.09 20.50
N ILE A 284 -31.94 -63.93 20.40
CA ILE A 284 -32.74 -64.35 21.49
C ILE A 284 -32.69 -65.91 21.60
N THR A 285 -32.26 -66.36 22.72
CA THR A 285 -32.32 -67.79 23.08
C THR A 285 -33.16 -67.96 24.37
N ASN A 286 -33.46 -69.18 24.79
CA ASN A 286 -34.26 -69.41 25.98
C ASN A 286 -33.73 -68.76 27.28
N ASN A 287 -32.40 -68.51 27.37
CA ASN A 287 -31.76 -67.93 28.56
C ASN A 287 -30.92 -66.73 28.31
N VAL A 288 -30.72 -66.36 27.04
CA VAL A 288 -29.82 -65.22 26.67
C VAL A 288 -30.51 -64.34 25.63
N LEU A 289 -30.59 -63.09 25.91
CA LEU A 289 -30.86 -62.01 24.96
C LEU A 289 -29.56 -61.22 24.71
N LEU A 290 -29.12 -61.16 23.50
CA LEU A 290 -27.99 -60.34 23.10
C LEU A 290 -28.48 -59.34 22.06
N ASP A 291 -28.16 -58.05 22.28
CA ASP A 291 -28.58 -56.93 21.46
C ASP A 291 -27.36 -56.21 20.96
N LEU A 292 -27.31 -55.95 19.67
CA LEU A 292 -26.25 -55.20 19.00
C LEU A 292 -26.89 -54.09 18.17
N GLU A 293 -26.53 -52.88 18.43
CA GLU A 293 -26.90 -51.74 17.62
C GLU A 293 -25.64 -51.09 16.97
N LEU A 294 -25.65 -50.99 15.66
CA LEU A 294 -24.68 -50.26 14.88
C LEU A 294 -25.31 -48.90 14.52
N SER A 295 -24.68 -47.84 14.92
CA SER A 295 -25.11 -46.46 14.60
C SER A 295 -24.09 -45.77 13.73
N ALA A 296 -24.55 -45.11 12.68
CA ALA A 296 -23.70 -44.38 11.75
C ALA A 296 -24.27 -43.01 11.43
N MET A 297 -23.39 -42.04 11.28
CA MET A 297 -23.71 -40.69 10.84
C MET A 297 -22.66 -40.23 9.86
N GLU A 298 -23.12 -39.67 8.75
CA GLU A 298 -22.27 -38.90 7.82
C GLU A 298 -22.98 -37.60 7.47
N LYS A 299 -22.30 -36.47 7.73
CA LYS A 299 -22.83 -35.14 7.50
C LYS A 299 -21.81 -34.34 6.71
N THR A 300 -22.26 -33.77 5.61
CA THR A 300 -21.45 -32.88 4.80
C THR A 300 -22.20 -31.54 4.65
N GLY A 301 -21.54 -30.45 4.98
CA GLY A 301 -22.06 -29.10 4.84
C GLY A 301 -21.11 -28.27 4.00
N ASN A 302 -21.61 -27.61 2.98
CA ASN A 302 -20.87 -26.63 2.19
C ASN A 302 -21.58 -25.28 2.30
N GLY A 303 -20.82 -24.24 2.58
CA GLY A 303 -21.31 -22.87 2.66
C GLY A 303 -20.39 -21.91 1.93
N GLU A 304 -20.97 -20.94 1.27
CA GLU A 304 -20.23 -19.84 0.62
C GLU A 304 -20.93 -18.53 0.97
N ILE A 305 -20.15 -17.53 1.37
CA ILE A 305 -20.61 -16.20 1.67
C ILE A 305 -19.81 -15.23 0.82
N ILE A 306 -20.48 -14.41 0.00
CA ILE A 306 -19.84 -13.40 -0.82
C ILE A 306 -20.34 -12.01 -0.38
N SER A 307 -19.41 -11.13 -0.01
CA SER A 307 -19.68 -9.74 0.35
C SER A 307 -18.94 -8.80 -0.60
N GLN A 308 -19.64 -7.78 -1.11
CA GLN A 308 -19.10 -6.87 -2.15
C GLN A 308 -19.35 -5.40 -1.76
N PRO A 309 -18.56 -4.82 -0.83
CA PRO A 309 -18.61 -3.39 -0.57
C PRO A 309 -18.00 -2.61 -1.73
N LYS A 310 -18.63 -1.49 -2.09
CA LYS A 310 -18.18 -0.57 -3.14
C LYS A 310 -18.19 0.86 -2.61
N VAL A 311 -17.16 1.62 -2.94
CA VAL A 311 -17.06 3.03 -2.58
C VAL A 311 -16.42 3.82 -3.71
N VAL A 312 -16.85 5.07 -3.87
CA VAL A 312 -16.27 6.02 -4.82
C VAL A 312 -15.63 7.15 -4.03
N THR A 313 -14.42 7.51 -4.41
CA THR A 313 -13.69 8.63 -3.79
C THR A 313 -12.84 9.37 -4.81
N ALA A 314 -12.42 10.60 -4.48
CA ALA A 314 -11.47 11.37 -5.27
C ALA A 314 -10.04 10.84 -5.06
N ASP A 315 -9.16 11.21 -5.98
CA ASP A 315 -7.72 10.91 -5.87
C ASP A 315 -7.15 11.47 -4.56
N LYS A 316 -6.42 10.63 -3.80
CA LYS A 316 -5.80 10.93 -2.48
C LYS A 316 -6.78 11.22 -1.33
N GLU A 317 -8.09 11.03 -1.51
CA GLU A 317 -9.09 11.20 -0.46
C GLU A 317 -9.49 9.83 0.13
N THR A 318 -9.57 9.76 1.46
CA THR A 318 -9.98 8.54 2.14
C THR A 318 -11.51 8.43 2.14
N ALA A 319 -12.01 7.27 1.73
CA ALA A 319 -13.42 6.94 1.83
C ALA A 319 -13.63 5.67 2.65
N ARG A 320 -14.73 5.64 3.39
CA ARG A 320 -15.13 4.50 4.20
C ARG A 320 -16.60 4.17 3.98
N ILE A 321 -16.88 2.88 3.74
CA ILE A 321 -18.23 2.34 3.80
C ILE A 321 -18.29 1.30 4.91
N LEU A 322 -19.37 1.32 5.67
CA LEU A 322 -19.56 0.45 6.81
C LEU A 322 -21.01 -0.04 6.87
N LYS A 323 -21.20 -1.35 7.13
CA LYS A 323 -22.50 -1.99 7.36
C LYS A 323 -22.37 -3.01 8.47
N GLY A 324 -23.09 -2.86 9.56
CA GLY A 324 -22.96 -3.76 10.69
C GLY A 324 -24.08 -3.63 11.71
N THR A 325 -23.85 -4.26 12.86
CA THR A 325 -24.72 -4.22 14.05
C THR A 325 -23.87 -3.91 15.27
N GLU A 326 -24.44 -3.16 16.21
CA GLU A 326 -23.82 -2.91 17.51
C GLU A 326 -24.41 -3.90 18.54
N ILE A 327 -23.53 -4.53 19.30
CA ILE A 327 -23.89 -5.52 20.31
C ILE A 327 -23.73 -4.87 21.68
N PRO A 328 -24.82 -4.76 22.47
CA PRO A 328 -24.73 -4.23 23.82
C PRO A 328 -24.13 -5.29 24.76
N TYR A 329 -23.22 -4.88 25.62
CA TYR A 329 -22.72 -5.70 26.71
C TYR A 329 -22.65 -4.89 28.01
N GLN A 330 -22.88 -5.59 29.14
CA GLN A 330 -22.93 -4.96 30.45
C GLN A 330 -21.54 -5.01 31.09
N GLU A 331 -21.07 -3.85 31.51
CA GLU A 331 -19.85 -3.72 32.33
C GLU A 331 -20.26 -3.40 33.77
N SER A 332 -19.74 -4.16 34.73
CA SER A 332 -19.89 -3.88 36.14
C SER A 332 -18.88 -2.81 36.54
N THR A 333 -19.37 -1.68 37.04
CA THR A 333 -18.51 -0.65 37.61
C THR A 333 -18.16 -0.95 39.06
N SER A 334 -17.01 -0.48 39.54
CA SER A 334 -16.56 -0.68 40.91
C SER A 334 -17.53 -0.16 42.01
N SER A 335 -18.49 0.65 41.62
CA SER A 335 -19.55 1.18 42.48
C SER A 335 -20.82 0.33 42.53
N GLY A 336 -20.85 -0.82 41.84
CA GLY A 336 -22.04 -1.70 41.78
C GLY A 336 -23.10 -1.26 40.76
N ALA A 337 -22.90 -0.20 40.03
CA ALA A 337 -23.78 0.21 38.93
C ALA A 337 -23.38 -0.55 37.63
N THR A 338 -24.38 -0.96 36.87
CA THR A 338 -24.15 -1.57 35.54
C THR A 338 -24.16 -0.48 34.48
N SER A 339 -23.09 -0.42 33.67
CA SER A 339 -23.01 0.40 32.48
C SER A 339 -23.20 -0.49 31.24
N VAL A 340 -23.91 0.03 30.23
CA VAL A 340 -24.04 -0.66 28.92
C VAL A 340 -23.05 -0.03 27.96
N SER A 341 -22.14 -0.86 27.43
CA SER A 341 -21.20 -0.50 26.37
C SER A 341 -21.60 -1.22 25.08
N PHE A 342 -21.26 -0.65 23.93
CA PHE A 342 -21.60 -1.21 22.63
C PHE A 342 -20.32 -1.61 21.91
N LYS A 343 -20.31 -2.80 21.31
CA LYS A 343 -19.25 -3.24 20.37
C LYS A 343 -19.83 -3.41 19.00
N GLU A 344 -19.17 -2.81 18.05
CA GLU A 344 -19.50 -2.90 16.65
C GLU A 344 -19.01 -4.23 16.05
N ALA A 345 -19.89 -4.91 15.33
CA ALA A 345 -19.59 -6.03 14.47
C ALA A 345 -20.03 -5.65 13.05
N SER A 346 -19.07 -5.36 12.17
CA SER A 346 -19.39 -4.76 10.89
C SER A 346 -18.48 -5.25 9.76
N LEU A 347 -19.03 -5.19 8.54
CA LEU A 347 -18.30 -5.19 7.29
C LEU A 347 -17.90 -3.75 6.98
N SER A 348 -16.62 -3.45 6.91
CA SER A 348 -16.14 -2.13 6.49
C SER A 348 -15.07 -2.23 5.40
N LEU A 349 -15.08 -1.25 4.52
CA LEU A 349 -14.04 -0.99 3.55
C LEU A 349 -13.61 0.46 3.71
N GLU A 350 -12.35 0.67 4.07
CA GLU A 350 -11.71 1.97 4.10
C GLU A 350 -10.57 1.98 3.09
N VAL A 351 -10.52 2.99 2.23
CA VAL A 351 -9.55 3.04 1.16
C VAL A 351 -9.13 4.46 0.83
N THR A 352 -7.83 4.62 0.59
CA THR A 352 -7.22 5.86 0.09
C THR A 352 -6.51 5.54 -1.23
N PRO A 353 -7.10 5.89 -2.37
CA PRO A 353 -6.49 5.68 -3.68
C PRO A 353 -5.53 6.81 -4.05
N GLN A 354 -4.55 6.49 -4.89
CA GLN A 354 -3.68 7.44 -5.57
C GLN A 354 -3.50 7.00 -7.02
N ILE A 355 -3.93 7.83 -7.95
CA ILE A 355 -3.80 7.56 -9.39
C ILE A 355 -2.39 7.93 -9.84
N THR A 356 -1.72 7.01 -10.53
CA THR A 356 -0.40 7.22 -11.12
C THR A 356 -0.49 7.74 -12.56
N ALA A 357 0.63 8.21 -13.12
CA ALA A 357 0.67 8.77 -14.47
C ALA A 357 0.37 7.73 -15.58
N ASP A 358 0.62 6.45 -15.30
CA ASP A 358 0.36 5.31 -16.18
C ASP A 358 -1.07 4.73 -16.03
N ASN A 359 -1.99 5.46 -15.38
CA ASN A 359 -3.35 5.04 -15.07
C ASN A 359 -3.45 3.77 -14.20
N SER A 360 -2.44 3.48 -13.41
CA SER A 360 -2.53 2.52 -12.32
C SER A 360 -3.02 3.21 -11.04
N VAL A 361 -3.55 2.46 -10.10
CA VAL A 361 -4.04 3.00 -8.82
C VAL A 361 -3.27 2.37 -7.68
N ILE A 362 -2.55 3.18 -6.92
CA ILE A 362 -1.97 2.78 -5.63
C ILE A 362 -3.08 2.94 -4.60
N MET A 363 -3.38 1.90 -3.85
CA MET A 363 -4.44 1.93 -2.84
C MET A 363 -3.89 1.48 -1.50
N GLN A 364 -4.15 2.27 -0.48
CA GLN A 364 -4.05 1.82 0.89
C GLN A 364 -5.45 1.40 1.33
N VAL A 365 -5.61 0.12 1.67
CA VAL A 365 -6.91 -0.51 1.90
C VAL A 365 -6.92 -1.18 3.26
N VAL A 366 -8.00 -0.96 3.99
CA VAL A 366 -8.34 -1.70 5.19
C VAL A 366 -9.73 -2.30 4.98
N VAL A 367 -9.81 -3.62 5.04
CA VAL A 367 -11.04 -4.38 4.92
C VAL A 367 -11.26 -5.12 6.23
N THR A 368 -12.41 -4.91 6.87
CA THR A 368 -12.81 -5.65 8.06
C THR A 368 -14.12 -6.36 7.81
N LYS A 369 -14.22 -7.60 8.27
CA LYS A 369 -15.46 -8.39 8.29
C LYS A 369 -15.61 -9.01 9.66
N ASP A 370 -16.39 -8.38 10.51
CA ASP A 370 -16.67 -8.80 11.87
C ASP A 370 -18.07 -9.41 11.91
N GLU A 371 -18.18 -10.63 12.45
CA GLU A 371 -19.45 -11.35 12.56
C GLU A 371 -19.70 -11.81 13.99
N PRO A 372 -20.92 -11.56 14.56
CA PRO A 372 -21.28 -12.07 15.85
C PRO A 372 -21.60 -13.58 15.80
N ASP A 373 -21.04 -14.36 16.71
CA ASP A 373 -21.29 -15.79 16.82
C ASP A 373 -22.40 -16.07 17.84
N TYR A 374 -23.63 -16.15 17.34
CA TYR A 374 -24.81 -16.43 18.18
C TYR A 374 -24.90 -17.91 18.64
N LEU A 375 -24.05 -18.81 18.09
CA LEU A 375 -24.04 -20.21 18.49
C LEU A 375 -23.23 -20.44 19.77
N ASN A 376 -22.21 -19.65 20.01
CA ASN A 376 -21.28 -19.76 21.12
C ASN A 376 -21.38 -18.59 22.09
N MET A 377 -22.58 -18.27 22.55
CA MET A 377 -22.79 -17.17 23.49
C MET A 377 -22.11 -17.42 24.84
N VAL A 378 -21.41 -16.39 25.36
CA VAL A 378 -20.84 -16.39 26.71
C VAL A 378 -21.61 -15.34 27.53
N ASN A 379 -22.22 -15.78 28.66
CA ASN A 379 -23.05 -14.91 29.51
C ASN A 379 -24.12 -14.13 28.71
N ASN A 380 -24.78 -14.79 27.76
CA ASN A 380 -25.78 -14.22 26.87
C ASN A 380 -25.29 -13.11 25.92
N VAL A 381 -23.96 -13.00 25.74
CA VAL A 381 -23.31 -12.08 24.78
C VAL A 381 -22.60 -12.89 23.71
N PRO A 382 -22.84 -12.66 22.40
CA PRO A 382 -22.14 -13.34 21.34
C PRO A 382 -20.70 -12.82 21.23
N PRO A 383 -19.69 -13.71 21.12
CA PRO A 383 -18.35 -13.32 20.74
C PRO A 383 -18.33 -12.81 19.28
N ILE A 384 -17.40 -11.91 18.97
CA ILE A 384 -17.25 -11.37 17.63
C ILE A 384 -16.05 -12.03 16.95
N LYS A 385 -16.30 -12.70 15.82
CA LYS A 385 -15.26 -13.21 14.93
C LYS A 385 -14.75 -12.06 14.10
N LYS A 386 -13.45 -11.78 14.16
CA LYS A 386 -12.80 -10.69 13.45
C LYS A 386 -11.95 -11.20 12.30
N ASN A 387 -12.18 -10.64 11.12
CA ASN A 387 -11.34 -10.81 9.95
C ASN A 387 -10.92 -9.43 9.46
N GLU A 388 -9.62 -9.14 9.47
CA GLU A 388 -9.07 -7.85 9.06
C GLU A 388 -7.90 -8.07 8.09
N VAL A 389 -7.92 -7.32 7.00
CA VAL A 389 -6.84 -7.28 6.02
C VAL A 389 -6.46 -5.84 5.78
N GLN A 390 -5.19 -5.50 6.02
CA GLN A 390 -4.63 -4.20 5.72
C GLN A 390 -3.49 -4.37 4.71
N ALA A 391 -3.56 -3.64 3.60
CA ALA A 391 -2.57 -3.73 2.55
C ALA A 391 -2.38 -2.42 1.80
N LYS A 392 -1.19 -2.24 1.22
CA LYS A 392 -0.92 -1.20 0.22
C LYS A 392 -0.53 -1.88 -1.08
N VAL A 393 -1.31 -1.65 -2.13
CA VAL A 393 -1.19 -2.37 -3.41
C VAL A 393 -1.25 -1.41 -4.59
N LEU A 394 -0.57 -1.78 -5.67
CA LEU A 394 -0.66 -1.12 -6.97
C LEU A 394 -1.43 -2.03 -7.93
N VAL A 395 -2.48 -1.50 -8.55
CA VAL A 395 -3.36 -2.24 -9.46
C VAL A 395 -3.66 -1.39 -10.68
N LYS A 396 -3.70 -1.99 -11.86
CA LYS A 396 -4.12 -1.29 -13.07
C LYS A 396 -5.62 -1.05 -13.08
N ASP A 397 -6.04 -0.02 -13.81
CA ASP A 397 -7.45 0.30 -13.96
C ASP A 397 -8.27 -0.88 -14.49
N GLY A 398 -9.31 -1.28 -13.75
CA GLY A 398 -10.20 -2.39 -14.07
C GLY A 398 -9.66 -3.80 -13.81
N GLU A 399 -8.41 -3.97 -13.41
CA GLU A 399 -7.86 -5.28 -13.05
C GLU A 399 -8.26 -5.67 -11.62
N THR A 400 -8.47 -6.98 -11.40
CA THR A 400 -8.77 -7.55 -10.09
C THR A 400 -7.55 -8.26 -9.55
N ILE A 401 -7.16 -7.93 -8.33
CA ILE A 401 -6.09 -8.65 -7.62
C ILE A 401 -6.62 -9.30 -6.35
N VAL A 402 -5.93 -10.34 -5.90
CA VAL A 402 -6.10 -10.92 -4.55
C VAL A 402 -5.16 -10.20 -3.61
N ILE A 403 -5.70 -9.50 -2.60
CA ILE A 403 -4.87 -8.79 -1.60
C ILE A 403 -4.42 -9.73 -0.48
N GLY A 404 -5.18 -10.78 -0.23
CA GLY A 404 -4.82 -11.76 0.79
C GLY A 404 -5.91 -12.77 1.02
N GLY A 405 -5.60 -13.75 1.85
CA GLY A 405 -6.55 -14.78 2.24
C GLY A 405 -6.02 -15.63 3.37
N VAL A 406 -6.91 -16.36 4.01
CA VAL A 406 -6.60 -17.30 5.10
C VAL A 406 -7.25 -18.62 4.77
N PHE A 407 -6.47 -19.68 4.74
CA PHE A 407 -6.96 -21.05 4.66
C PHE A 407 -6.75 -21.73 6.01
N SER A 408 -7.80 -22.35 6.54
CA SER A 408 -7.77 -23.12 7.77
C SER A 408 -8.33 -24.50 7.53
N ASN A 409 -7.60 -25.52 7.94
CA ASN A 409 -8.05 -26.90 7.91
C ASN A 409 -7.89 -27.51 9.32
N THR A 410 -9.00 -27.86 9.93
CA THR A 410 -9.04 -28.53 11.22
C THR A 410 -9.50 -29.94 11.02
N GLN A 411 -8.65 -30.88 11.33
CA GLN A 411 -8.97 -32.31 11.28
C GLN A 411 -8.85 -32.92 12.67
N SER A 412 -9.92 -33.57 13.12
CA SER A 412 -9.96 -34.28 14.38
C SER A 412 -10.40 -35.72 14.12
N ASN A 413 -9.62 -36.65 14.63
CA ASN A 413 -9.91 -38.06 14.55
C ASN A 413 -9.91 -38.62 15.98
N VAL A 414 -11.09 -38.94 16.47
CA VAL A 414 -11.29 -39.47 17.83
C VAL A 414 -11.75 -40.93 17.75
N VAL A 415 -11.06 -41.77 18.48
CA VAL A 415 -11.38 -43.18 18.57
C VAL A 415 -11.59 -43.55 20.05
N ASP A 416 -12.82 -43.81 20.40
CA ASP A 416 -13.18 -44.34 21.69
C ASP A 416 -13.30 -45.87 21.56
N LYS A 417 -12.59 -46.61 22.41
CA LYS A 417 -12.56 -48.08 22.31
C LYS A 417 -12.58 -48.74 23.67
N VAL A 418 -13.13 -49.99 23.71
CA VAL A 418 -12.94 -50.85 24.88
C VAL A 418 -11.50 -51.35 24.89
N PRO A 419 -10.75 -51.14 25.98
CA PRO A 419 -9.37 -51.60 26.06
C PRO A 419 -9.26 -53.09 25.72
N PHE A 420 -8.21 -53.50 25.04
CA PHE A 420 -7.93 -54.83 24.50
C PHE A 420 -8.90 -55.29 23.40
N LEU A 421 -10.23 -55.18 23.57
CA LEU A 421 -11.22 -55.64 22.59
C LEU A 421 -11.26 -54.79 21.32
N GLY A 422 -11.12 -53.46 21.47
CA GLY A 422 -11.11 -52.52 20.33
C GLY A 422 -9.88 -52.64 19.44
N ASP A 423 -8.81 -53.30 19.89
CA ASP A 423 -7.56 -53.50 19.15
C ASP A 423 -7.50 -54.84 18.41
N LEU A 424 -8.49 -55.69 18.56
CA LEU A 424 -8.52 -56.98 17.89
C LEU A 424 -8.66 -56.85 16.37
N PRO A 425 -7.88 -57.58 15.59
CA PRO A 425 -8.04 -57.58 14.14
C PRO A 425 -9.43 -58.16 13.78
N TYR A 426 -10.06 -57.55 12.75
CA TYR A 426 -11.40 -57.90 12.21
C TYR A 426 -12.58 -57.57 13.13
N VAL A 427 -12.55 -57.93 14.40
CA VAL A 427 -13.68 -57.76 15.35
C VAL A 427 -13.58 -56.47 16.17
N GLY A 428 -12.42 -55.82 16.24
CA GLY A 428 -12.21 -54.62 17.05
C GLY A 428 -13.13 -53.46 16.69
N ARG A 429 -13.63 -53.39 15.45
CA ARG A 429 -14.62 -52.38 15.04
C ARG A 429 -15.96 -52.48 15.78
N LEU A 430 -16.30 -53.61 16.29
CA LEU A 430 -17.50 -53.85 17.10
C LEU A 430 -17.35 -53.39 18.55
N PHE A 431 -16.17 -52.90 18.96
CA PHE A 431 -15.84 -52.44 20.31
C PHE A 431 -15.21 -51.07 20.32
N ARG A 432 -15.49 -50.26 19.28
CA ARG A 432 -14.99 -48.89 19.18
C ARG A 432 -15.98 -47.97 18.48
N ARG A 433 -15.84 -46.67 18.79
CA ARG A 433 -16.48 -45.58 18.09
C ARG A 433 -15.41 -44.78 17.40
N ASP A 434 -15.58 -44.57 16.12
CA ASP A 434 -14.72 -43.72 15.31
C ASP A 434 -15.49 -42.42 15.00
N LEU A 435 -14.88 -41.25 15.27
CA LEU A 435 -15.39 -39.93 14.94
C LEU A 435 -14.34 -39.19 14.13
N VAL A 436 -14.65 -38.86 12.91
CA VAL A 436 -13.82 -38.05 12.03
C VAL A 436 -14.55 -36.75 11.80
N LEU A 437 -13.90 -35.63 12.17
CA LEU A 437 -14.35 -34.29 11.93
C LEU A 437 -13.32 -33.59 11.08
N GLU A 438 -13.73 -33.03 9.94
CA GLU A 438 -12.90 -32.21 9.08
C GLU A 438 -13.64 -30.91 8.79
N LYS A 439 -13.02 -29.80 9.15
CA LYS A 439 -13.53 -28.46 8.92
C LYS A 439 -12.53 -27.66 8.14
N LYS A 440 -12.90 -27.26 6.92
CA LYS A 440 -12.12 -26.39 6.06
C LYS A 440 -12.81 -25.04 5.97
N SER A 441 -12.03 -23.98 6.08
CA SER A 441 -12.50 -22.60 5.92
C SER A 441 -11.48 -21.84 5.10
N GLU A 442 -11.93 -21.16 4.09
CA GLU A 442 -11.12 -20.32 3.20
C GLU A 442 -11.74 -18.93 3.12
N LEU A 443 -10.91 -17.92 3.35
CA LEU A 443 -11.25 -16.52 3.19
C LEU A 443 -10.34 -15.93 2.13
N LEU A 444 -10.90 -15.31 1.09
CA LEU A 444 -10.18 -14.60 0.04
C LEU A 444 -10.73 -13.18 -0.09
N VAL A 445 -9.82 -12.21 -0.24
CA VAL A 445 -10.18 -10.81 -0.44
C VAL A 445 -9.61 -10.32 -1.77
N PHE A 446 -10.51 -9.95 -2.67
CA PHE A 446 -10.22 -9.40 -3.99
C PHE A 446 -10.45 -7.89 -3.99
N LEU A 447 -9.71 -7.17 -4.81
CA LEU A 447 -9.84 -5.74 -4.98
C LEU A 447 -9.78 -5.37 -6.46
N THR A 448 -10.72 -4.48 -6.87
CA THR A 448 -10.83 -4.00 -8.25
C THR A 448 -11.03 -2.48 -8.23
N PRO A 449 -10.02 -1.68 -8.62
CA PRO A 449 -10.20 -0.26 -8.84
C PRO A 449 -10.75 0.01 -10.25
N ARG A 450 -11.52 1.09 -10.39
CA ARG A 450 -11.95 1.61 -11.68
C ARG A 450 -11.90 3.13 -11.66
N ILE A 451 -11.10 3.73 -12.54
CA ILE A 451 -11.01 5.17 -12.70
C ILE A 451 -12.26 5.65 -13.43
N MET A 452 -12.96 6.63 -12.85
CA MET A 452 -14.15 7.22 -13.44
C MET A 452 -13.76 8.44 -14.26
N ASN A 453 -14.00 8.40 -15.58
CA ASN A 453 -13.83 9.56 -16.43
C ASN A 453 -15.09 10.44 -16.33
N ASN A 454 -14.91 11.72 -15.98
CA ASN A 454 -16.00 12.69 -15.86
C ASN A 454 -16.87 12.85 -17.13
N GLN A 455 -16.38 12.40 -18.29
CA GLN A 455 -17.15 12.42 -19.54
C GLN A 455 -18.29 11.40 -19.59
N ALA A 456 -18.25 10.33 -18.80
CA ALA A 456 -19.31 9.31 -18.79
C ALA A 456 -20.53 9.72 -17.96
N ILE A 457 -20.39 10.65 -17.01
CA ILE A 457 -21.49 11.13 -16.17
C ILE A 457 -22.39 12.12 -16.92
N ALA A 458 -21.85 12.89 -17.87
CA ALA A 458 -22.59 13.84 -18.68
C ALA A 458 -23.46 13.17 -19.77
N ALA A 459 -23.22 11.89 -20.11
CA ALA A 459 -23.95 11.16 -21.14
C ALA A 459 -25.12 10.30 -20.59
N SER A 460 -25.32 10.28 -19.28
CA SER A 460 -26.40 9.49 -18.62
C SER A 460 -27.55 10.32 -18.07
N HIS A 461 -27.62 11.62 -18.41
CA HIS A 461 -28.76 12.52 -18.10
C HIS A 461 -29.53 12.95 -19.33
#